data_97dd84943c1dc60971ed109b4edfa0b0
#
_entry.id   97dd84943c1dc60971ed109b4edfa0b0
#
_cell.length_a   1.000
_cell.length_b   1.000
_cell.length_c   1.000
_cell.angle_alpha   90.00
_cell.angle_beta   90.00
_cell.angle_gamma   90.00
#
_symmetry.space_group_name_H-M   'P 1'
#
loop_
_entity.id
_entity.type
_entity.pdbx_description
1 polymer ?
#
loop_
_entity_poly.entity_id
_entity_poly.type
_entity_poly.pdbx_seq_one_letter_code
_entity_poly.pdbx_strand_id
1 'polypeptide(L)'
;AAAGMFKARLLGYTALAAKVLSEMGIPKEKVTAIVFLCAAMSAAAPPVNLWAMMAAAGSNMPYVGFVGPLGALSIAGALVSMFWLGWKGTPIDAPKVLAEIKVDAKMRGWRVGIPFAALIALIALSRIFPHSFPILGLPLCFMIAAAAAAATSAKRLPLLKIARDTVDSLLPLIGMMVVVGILVQAMSLSGVRGLISLSVVTLPLAVIIGALFVILPLSEGLVQYASAPLLGVPLILLFNMKGIDPVVALSAMAVMWPLGDMLPPTLVVVRAAVMVTGYDGAYYRGFVRATLVPALFILALST
;
A
#
# COMPACT_ATOMS: atom_id res chain seq x y z
N ALA A 1 11.23 -10.97 5.14
CA ALA A 1 12.25 -9.96 5.49
C ALA A 1 12.24 -8.80 4.49
N ALA A 2 12.27 -9.05 3.19
CA ALA A 2 12.42 -8.00 2.17
C ALA A 2 11.21 -7.09 1.99
N ALA A 3 10.00 -7.64 1.95
CA ALA A 3 8.77 -6.84 1.92
C ALA A 3 8.67 -5.97 3.18
N GLY A 4 9.18 -6.46 4.31
CA GLY A 4 9.31 -5.69 5.54
C GLY A 4 10.28 -4.53 5.44
N MET A 5 11.41 -4.70 4.75
CA MET A 5 12.38 -3.63 4.55
C MET A 5 11.84 -2.53 3.62
N PHE A 6 11.08 -2.87 2.58
CA PHE A 6 10.41 -1.90 1.71
C PHE A 6 9.36 -1.11 2.49
N LYS A 7 8.47 -1.79 3.22
CA LYS A 7 7.47 -1.17 4.08
C LYS A 7 8.10 -0.39 5.24
N ALA A 8 9.19 -0.86 5.83
CA ALA A 8 9.93 -0.15 6.87
C ALA A 8 10.60 1.14 6.37
N ARG A 9 11.05 1.19 5.13
CA ARG A 9 11.53 2.45 4.51
C ARG A 9 10.41 3.44 4.27
N LEU A 10 9.23 2.99 3.86
CA LEU A 10 8.02 3.83 3.82
C LEU A 10 7.67 4.35 5.22
N LEU A 11 7.81 3.52 6.25
CA LEU A 11 7.60 3.90 7.65
C LEU A 11 8.70 4.83 8.20
N GLY A 12 9.89 4.85 7.62
CA GLY A 12 10.96 5.78 8.01
C GLY A 12 10.52 7.25 7.96
N TYR A 13 9.66 7.61 7.02
CA TYR A 13 9.06 8.94 6.95
C TYR A 13 7.95 9.15 8.00
N THR A 14 7.37 8.09 8.54
CA THR A 14 6.34 8.16 9.59
C THR A 14 6.90 8.23 11.00
N ALA A 15 8.22 8.08 11.19
CA ALA A 15 8.87 8.29 12.48
C ALA A 15 8.61 9.70 13.02
N LEU A 16 8.62 10.70 12.15
CA LEU A 16 8.25 12.06 12.51
C LEU A 16 6.77 12.16 12.92
N ALA A 17 5.87 11.56 12.16
CA ALA A 17 4.44 11.53 12.48
C ALA A 17 4.20 10.80 13.80
N ALA A 18 4.88 9.67 14.05
CA ALA A 18 4.80 8.95 15.32
C ALA A 18 5.25 9.81 16.51
N LYS A 19 6.34 10.57 16.34
CA LYS A 19 6.82 11.51 17.36
C LYS A 19 5.79 12.60 17.63
N VAL A 20 5.29 13.26 16.58
CA VAL A 20 4.25 14.29 16.68
C VAL A 20 3.01 13.77 17.40
N LEU A 21 2.49 12.61 17.02
CA LEU A 21 1.33 12.00 17.65
C LEU A 21 1.57 11.64 19.12
N SER A 22 2.78 11.21 19.47
CA SER A 22 3.16 10.94 20.87
C SER A 22 3.20 12.21 21.70
N GLU A 23 3.71 13.33 21.16
CA GLU A 23 3.70 14.64 21.80
C GLU A 23 2.27 15.21 21.99
N MET A 24 1.32 14.80 21.14
CA MET A 24 -0.11 15.09 21.32
C MET A 24 -0.76 14.32 22.48
N GLY A 25 -0.02 13.54 23.23
CA GLY A 25 -0.53 12.75 24.35
C GLY A 25 -1.37 11.53 23.93
N ILE A 26 -1.29 11.12 22.66
CA ILE A 26 -2.00 9.94 22.16
C ILE A 26 -1.30 8.68 22.70
N PRO A 27 -2.05 7.71 23.29
CA PRO A 27 -1.47 6.46 23.78
C PRO A 27 -0.68 5.71 22.70
N LYS A 28 0.46 5.11 23.08
CA LYS A 28 1.38 4.45 22.13
C LYS A 28 0.71 3.37 21.26
N GLU A 29 -0.22 2.60 21.82
CA GLU A 29 -0.99 1.62 21.05
C GLU A 29 -1.81 2.25 19.91
N LYS A 30 -2.40 3.43 20.16
CA LYS A 30 -3.14 4.18 19.11
C LYS A 30 -2.21 4.81 18.10
N VAL A 31 -1.07 5.35 18.55
CA VAL A 31 -0.03 5.86 17.64
C VAL A 31 0.45 4.75 16.72
N THR A 32 0.73 3.56 17.27
CA THR A 32 1.15 2.40 16.49
C THR A 32 0.06 1.96 15.49
N ALA A 33 -1.21 1.98 15.92
CA ALA A 33 -2.35 1.68 15.06
C ALA A 33 -2.50 2.70 13.91
N ILE A 34 -2.34 4.00 14.19
CA ILE A 34 -2.35 5.06 13.16
C ILE A 34 -1.22 4.83 12.16
N VAL A 35 0.00 4.64 12.65
CA VAL A 35 1.19 4.42 11.79
C VAL A 35 0.98 3.18 10.90
N PHE A 36 0.48 2.09 11.47
CA PHE A 36 0.16 0.88 10.73
C PHE A 36 -0.89 1.11 9.63
N LEU A 37 -2.06 1.67 10.01
CA LEU A 37 -3.17 1.87 9.08
C LEU A 37 -2.83 2.88 7.98
N CYS A 38 -2.16 3.97 8.32
CA CYS A 38 -1.70 4.94 7.32
C CYS A 38 -0.65 4.33 6.38
N ALA A 39 0.26 3.48 6.89
CA ALA A 39 1.22 2.77 6.05
C ALA A 39 0.52 1.74 5.15
N ALA A 40 -0.46 1.00 5.66
CA ALA A 40 -1.26 0.05 4.89
C ALA A 40 -2.04 0.77 3.77
N MET A 41 -2.71 1.87 4.08
CA MET A 41 -3.46 2.67 3.10
C MET A 41 -2.54 3.36 2.10
N SER A 42 -1.36 3.83 2.53
CA SER A 42 -0.35 4.38 1.62
C SER A 42 0.19 3.33 0.65
N ALA A 43 0.39 2.08 1.10
CA ALA A 43 0.79 0.97 0.23
C ALA A 43 -0.33 0.54 -0.72
N ALA A 44 -1.61 0.73 -0.32
CA ALA A 44 -2.77 0.52 -1.16
C ALA A 44 -3.01 1.66 -2.15
N ALA A 45 -2.50 2.86 -1.87
CA ALA A 45 -2.79 4.05 -2.67
C ALA A 45 -2.18 4.00 -4.08
N PRO A 46 -2.84 4.61 -5.08
CA PRO A 46 -2.24 4.79 -6.41
C PRO A 46 -1.04 5.75 -6.34
N PRO A 47 -0.13 5.75 -7.32
CA PRO A 47 -0.19 5.00 -8.56
C PRO A 47 0.41 3.59 -8.47
N VAL A 48 1.09 3.23 -7.39
CA VAL A 48 1.80 1.95 -7.23
C VAL A 48 1.16 1.15 -6.12
N ASN A 49 0.34 0.20 -6.50
CA ASN A 49 -0.22 -0.79 -5.59
C ASN A 49 0.21 -2.18 -6.05
N LEU A 50 1.05 -2.86 -5.27
CA LEU A 50 1.62 -4.15 -5.65
C LEU A 50 0.54 -5.24 -5.80
N TRP A 51 -0.45 -5.29 -4.92
CA TRP A 51 -1.54 -6.27 -5.00
C TRP A 51 -2.36 -6.08 -6.28
N ALA A 52 -2.77 -4.83 -6.55
CA ALA A 52 -3.50 -4.52 -7.77
C ALA A 52 -2.68 -4.79 -9.02
N MET A 53 -1.39 -4.46 -9.03
CA MET A 53 -0.50 -4.72 -10.17
C MET A 53 -0.33 -6.22 -10.43
N MET A 54 -0.13 -7.02 -9.40
CA MET A 54 0.05 -8.47 -9.53
C MET A 54 -1.23 -9.16 -9.97
N ALA A 55 -2.38 -8.80 -9.41
CA ALA A 55 -3.67 -9.35 -9.79
C ALA A 55 -4.08 -8.91 -11.20
N ALA A 56 -3.87 -7.66 -11.58
CA ALA A 56 -4.11 -7.15 -12.93
C ALA A 56 -3.25 -7.87 -13.97
N ALA A 57 -1.95 -8.02 -13.68
CA ALA A 57 -1.04 -8.76 -14.58
C ALA A 57 -1.49 -10.23 -14.77
N GLY A 58 -1.91 -10.88 -13.69
CA GLY A 58 -2.39 -12.27 -13.76
C GLY A 58 -3.74 -12.45 -14.45
N SER A 59 -4.56 -11.39 -14.57
CA SER A 59 -5.85 -11.38 -15.25
C SER A 59 -5.80 -10.71 -16.63
N ASN A 60 -4.62 -10.39 -17.15
CA ASN A 60 -4.41 -9.65 -18.39
C ASN A 60 -5.14 -8.28 -18.44
N MET A 61 -5.33 -7.66 -17.29
CA MET A 61 -5.91 -6.32 -17.22
C MET A 61 -4.80 -5.27 -17.32
N PRO A 62 -4.98 -4.20 -18.12
CA PRO A 62 -4.04 -3.10 -18.13
C PRO A 62 -4.09 -2.35 -16.79
N TYR A 63 -2.99 -2.34 -16.05
CA TYR A 63 -2.87 -1.53 -14.85
C TYR A 63 -2.48 -0.09 -15.20
N VAL A 64 -3.42 0.82 -15.09
CA VAL A 64 -3.23 2.26 -15.35
C VAL A 64 -3.36 3.08 -14.06
N GLY A 65 -2.97 2.47 -12.92
CA GLY A 65 -2.96 3.11 -11.62
C GLY A 65 -4.29 3.17 -10.88
N PHE A 66 -5.42 2.84 -11.51
CA PHE A 66 -6.78 2.83 -10.91
C PHE A 66 -7.06 4.03 -9.98
N VAL A 67 -6.62 5.22 -10.39
CA VAL A 67 -6.52 6.42 -9.54
C VAL A 67 -7.86 6.80 -8.88
N GLY A 68 -8.97 6.68 -9.61
CA GLY A 68 -10.29 7.02 -9.09
C GLY A 68 -10.70 6.15 -7.90
N PRO A 69 -11.11 4.89 -8.14
CA PRO A 69 -11.66 4.05 -7.10
C PRO A 69 -10.63 3.69 -6.02
N LEU A 70 -9.40 3.35 -6.42
CA LEU A 70 -8.34 2.99 -5.48
C LEU A 70 -7.90 4.17 -4.62
N GLY A 71 -7.79 5.37 -5.22
CA GLY A 71 -7.47 6.60 -4.50
C GLY A 71 -8.56 6.98 -3.51
N ALA A 72 -9.81 6.92 -3.91
CA ALA A 72 -10.94 7.23 -3.03
C ALA A 72 -10.96 6.31 -1.79
N LEU A 73 -10.84 5.00 -1.98
CA LEU A 73 -10.85 4.03 -0.89
C LEU A 73 -9.65 4.17 0.04
N SER A 74 -8.43 4.33 -0.51
CA SER A 74 -7.21 4.45 0.31
C SER A 74 -7.17 5.75 1.10
N ILE A 75 -7.60 6.89 0.52
CA ILE A 75 -7.68 8.17 1.21
C ILE A 75 -8.75 8.12 2.30
N ALA A 76 -9.95 7.61 1.99
CA ALA A 76 -11.02 7.47 2.97
C ALA A 76 -10.58 6.59 4.15
N GLY A 77 -9.93 5.45 3.87
CA GLY A 77 -9.38 4.57 4.91
C GLY A 77 -8.34 5.25 5.79
N ALA A 78 -7.42 6.01 5.19
CA ALA A 78 -6.42 6.76 5.94
C ALA A 78 -7.06 7.85 6.82
N LEU A 79 -7.99 8.63 6.27
CA LEU A 79 -8.68 9.70 7.01
C LEU A 79 -9.49 9.14 8.19
N VAL A 80 -10.27 8.09 7.98
CA VAL A 80 -11.02 7.43 9.06
C VAL A 80 -10.09 6.95 10.17
N SER A 81 -8.97 6.34 9.81
CA SER A 81 -7.97 5.88 10.77
C SER A 81 -7.41 7.03 11.60
N MET A 82 -7.05 8.14 10.96
CA MET A 82 -6.53 9.32 11.64
C MET A 82 -7.58 9.96 12.55
N PHE A 83 -8.80 10.17 12.05
CA PHE A 83 -9.88 10.80 12.84
C PHE A 83 -10.29 9.94 14.01
N TRP A 84 -10.53 8.64 13.79
CA TRP A 84 -10.98 7.75 14.86
C TRP A 84 -9.97 7.59 16.01
N LEU A 85 -8.72 7.43 15.67
CA LEU A 85 -7.65 7.17 16.64
C LEU A 85 -7.06 8.46 17.22
N GLY A 86 -7.01 9.54 16.43
CA GLY A 86 -6.42 10.82 16.81
C GLY A 86 -7.37 11.80 17.46
N TRP A 87 -8.68 11.50 17.56
CA TRP A 87 -9.72 12.45 18.04
C TRP A 87 -9.45 13.08 19.40
N LYS A 88 -8.73 12.39 20.28
CA LYS A 88 -8.42 12.85 21.65
C LYS A 88 -7.04 13.49 21.79
N GLY A 89 -6.38 13.81 20.69
CA GLY A 89 -5.08 14.48 20.72
C GLY A 89 -5.20 15.92 21.21
N THR A 90 -4.25 16.36 22.03
CA THR A 90 -4.15 17.75 22.48
C THR A 90 -3.42 18.59 21.42
N PRO A 91 -3.71 19.90 21.30
CA PRO A 91 -2.95 20.80 20.43
C PRO A 91 -1.46 20.79 20.78
N ILE A 92 -0.60 20.77 19.75
CA ILE A 92 0.85 20.73 19.89
C ILE A 92 1.41 22.13 19.78
N ASP A 93 2.50 22.36 20.52
CA ASP A 93 3.41 23.48 20.25
C ASP A 93 4.26 23.14 18.99
N ALA A 94 3.69 23.43 17.80
CA ALA A 94 4.30 23.13 16.52
C ALA A 94 5.74 23.69 16.38
N PRO A 95 6.07 24.91 16.83
CA PRO A 95 7.43 25.45 16.83
C PRO A 95 8.43 24.55 17.56
N LYS A 96 8.07 23.98 18.70
CA LYS A 96 8.94 23.11 19.50
C LYS A 96 9.29 21.81 18.78
N VAL A 97 8.30 21.19 18.16
CA VAL A 97 8.49 19.94 17.40
C VAL A 97 9.30 20.20 16.12
N LEU A 98 9.04 21.30 15.42
CA LEU A 98 9.75 21.69 14.20
C LEU A 98 11.21 22.07 14.46
N ALA A 99 11.53 22.66 15.62
CA ALA A 99 12.90 23.04 16.00
C ALA A 99 13.83 21.82 16.15
N GLU A 100 13.28 20.65 16.48
CA GLU A 100 14.05 19.42 16.59
C GLU A 100 14.32 18.73 15.23
N ILE A 101 13.64 19.18 14.16
CA ILE A 101 13.83 18.65 12.82
C ILE A 101 14.99 19.43 12.17
N LYS A 102 16.15 18.79 12.09
CA LYS A 102 17.28 19.33 11.33
C LYS A 102 16.98 19.30 9.84
N VAL A 103 16.28 20.31 9.35
CA VAL A 103 16.11 20.51 7.89
C VAL A 103 17.39 21.17 7.37
N ASP A 104 18.01 20.58 6.34
CA ASP A 104 19.15 21.19 5.67
C ASP A 104 18.69 22.53 5.04
N ALA A 105 19.14 23.65 5.60
CA ALA A 105 18.69 25.01 5.22
C ALA A 105 18.92 25.35 3.74
N LYS A 106 19.71 24.52 3.02
CA LYS A 106 19.94 24.65 1.58
C LYS A 106 18.85 24.03 0.71
N MET A 107 17.93 23.23 1.29
CA MET A 107 16.81 22.64 0.54
C MET A 107 15.64 23.62 0.47
N ARG A 108 15.47 24.26 -0.67
CA ARG A 108 14.24 25.00 -0.96
C ARG A 108 13.10 24.02 -1.20
N GLY A 109 12.00 24.13 -0.45
CA GLY A 109 10.87 23.18 -0.47
C GLY A 109 10.28 22.96 -1.86
N TRP A 110 10.25 23.98 -2.74
CA TRP A 110 9.75 23.84 -4.10
C TRP A 110 10.57 22.87 -4.97
N ARG A 111 11.92 22.77 -4.75
CA ARG A 111 12.77 21.80 -5.47
C ARG A 111 12.44 20.35 -5.14
N VAL A 112 11.99 20.10 -3.91
CA VAL A 112 11.52 18.78 -3.49
C VAL A 112 10.19 18.44 -4.13
N GLY A 113 9.35 19.44 -4.39
CA GLY A 113 8.04 19.26 -5.03
C GLY A 113 8.09 18.94 -6.54
N ILE A 114 9.15 19.38 -7.25
CA ILE A 114 9.25 19.21 -8.72
C ILE A 114 9.13 17.75 -9.18
N PRO A 115 9.86 16.76 -8.61
CA PRO A 115 9.75 15.37 -9.05
C PRO A 115 8.33 14.81 -8.88
N PHE A 116 7.67 15.17 -7.77
CA PHE A 116 6.29 14.74 -7.51
C PHE A 116 5.31 15.43 -8.46
N ALA A 117 5.47 16.72 -8.69
CA ALA A 117 4.66 17.46 -9.65
C ALA A 117 4.85 16.91 -11.09
N ALA A 118 6.07 16.59 -11.48
CA ALA A 118 6.37 15.95 -12.77
C ALA A 118 5.70 14.59 -12.89
N LEU A 119 5.77 13.75 -11.85
CA LEU A 119 5.11 12.44 -11.84
C LEU A 119 3.59 12.57 -11.98
N ILE A 120 2.97 13.43 -11.18
CA ILE A 120 1.53 13.67 -11.21
C ILE A 120 1.12 14.25 -12.58
N ALA A 121 1.87 15.21 -13.10
CA ALA A 121 1.60 15.82 -14.40
C ALA A 121 1.68 14.80 -15.53
N LEU A 122 2.69 13.93 -15.56
CA LEU A 122 2.84 12.90 -16.59
C LEU A 122 1.67 11.90 -16.57
N ILE A 123 1.27 11.45 -15.36
CA ILE A 123 0.13 10.54 -15.20
C ILE A 123 -1.18 11.23 -15.62
N ALA A 124 -1.37 12.49 -15.24
CA ALA A 124 -2.57 13.25 -15.57
C ALA A 124 -2.65 13.56 -17.07
N LEU A 125 -1.54 14.00 -17.70
CA LEU A 125 -1.48 14.30 -19.12
C LEU A 125 -1.80 13.08 -19.99
N SER A 126 -1.25 11.92 -19.66
CA SER A 126 -1.56 10.68 -20.39
C SER A 126 -3.02 10.25 -20.27
N ARG A 127 -3.71 10.69 -19.21
CA ARG A 127 -5.14 10.42 -18.99
C ARG A 127 -6.06 11.44 -19.65
N ILE A 128 -5.70 12.73 -19.56
CA ILE A 128 -6.52 13.85 -20.07
C ILE A 128 -6.43 13.92 -21.60
N PHE A 129 -5.28 13.62 -22.17
CA PHE A 129 -5.01 13.71 -23.60
C PHE A 129 -4.59 12.37 -24.22
N PRO A 130 -5.45 11.32 -24.20
CA PRO A 130 -5.09 9.97 -24.62
C PRO A 130 -4.72 9.87 -26.10
N HIS A 131 -5.19 10.80 -26.95
CA HIS A 131 -4.93 10.81 -28.39
C HIS A 131 -3.75 11.71 -28.80
N SER A 132 -3.38 12.70 -27.96
CA SER A 132 -2.36 13.70 -28.28
C SER A 132 -1.06 13.47 -27.51
N PHE A 133 -1.13 12.73 -26.40
CA PHE A 133 0.03 12.43 -25.57
C PHE A 133 0.30 10.92 -25.57
N PRO A 134 1.57 10.49 -25.76
CA PRO A 134 1.87 9.06 -25.76
C PRO A 134 1.53 8.42 -24.41
N ILE A 135 0.99 7.22 -24.44
CA ILE A 135 0.70 6.45 -23.22
C ILE A 135 2.04 6.03 -22.60
N LEU A 136 2.49 6.82 -21.63
CA LEU A 136 3.71 6.51 -20.89
C LEU A 136 3.38 5.44 -19.84
N GLY A 137 4.12 4.33 -19.88
CA GLY A 137 4.05 3.35 -18.80
C GLY A 137 4.56 3.95 -17.48
N LEU A 138 4.02 3.49 -16.36
CA LEU A 138 4.44 3.94 -15.02
C LEU A 138 5.97 3.91 -14.81
N PRO A 139 6.72 2.86 -15.26
CA PRO A 139 8.17 2.84 -15.11
C PRO A 139 8.85 4.06 -15.74
N LEU A 140 8.41 4.47 -16.94
CA LEU A 140 8.98 5.63 -17.63
C LEU A 140 8.62 6.94 -16.91
N CYS A 141 7.40 7.07 -16.38
CA CYS A 141 7.02 8.23 -15.56
C CYS A 141 7.91 8.35 -14.32
N PHE A 142 8.19 7.25 -13.64
CA PHE A 142 9.10 7.23 -12.49
C PHE A 142 10.55 7.55 -12.88
N MET A 143 11.03 7.05 -14.02
CA MET A 143 12.37 7.38 -14.52
C MET A 143 12.51 8.88 -14.80
N ILE A 144 11.51 9.49 -15.44
CA ILE A 144 11.51 10.94 -15.72
C ILE A 144 11.47 11.73 -14.41
N ALA A 145 10.62 11.32 -13.46
CA ALA A 145 10.56 11.95 -12.14
C ALA A 145 11.88 11.83 -11.37
N ALA A 146 12.55 10.67 -11.45
CA ALA A 146 13.88 10.47 -10.86
C ALA A 146 14.94 11.33 -11.52
N ALA A 147 14.91 11.49 -12.84
CA ALA A 147 15.79 12.41 -13.58
C ALA A 147 15.54 13.86 -13.17
N ALA A 148 14.28 14.27 -13.01
CA ALA A 148 13.92 15.60 -12.50
C ALA A 148 14.43 15.82 -11.07
N ALA A 149 14.35 14.81 -10.20
CA ALA A 149 14.90 14.85 -8.85
C ALA A 149 16.42 15.02 -8.86
N ALA A 150 17.12 14.32 -9.74
CA ALA A 150 18.56 14.44 -9.91
C ALA A 150 18.97 15.84 -10.41
N ALA A 151 18.23 16.39 -11.39
CA ALA A 151 18.49 17.70 -11.98
C ALA A 151 18.22 18.85 -10.98
N THR A 152 17.22 18.70 -10.10
CA THR A 152 16.85 19.72 -9.11
C THR A 152 17.60 19.58 -7.78
N SER A 153 18.42 18.54 -7.64
CA SER A 153 19.24 18.32 -6.46
C SER A 153 20.27 19.43 -6.26
N ALA A 154 20.43 19.90 -5.02
CA ALA A 154 21.44 20.90 -4.66
C ALA A 154 22.88 20.34 -4.63
N LYS A 155 23.03 19.00 -4.59
CA LYS A 155 24.32 18.30 -4.55
C LYS A 155 24.42 17.36 -5.76
N ARG A 156 25.61 17.16 -6.26
CA ARG A 156 25.85 16.10 -7.29
C ARG A 156 25.59 14.75 -6.65
N LEU A 157 24.57 14.06 -7.14
CA LEU A 157 24.19 12.76 -6.66
C LEU A 157 25.02 11.68 -7.37
N PRO A 158 25.58 10.69 -6.66
CA PRO A 158 26.22 9.54 -7.26
C PRO A 158 25.14 8.56 -7.77
N LEU A 159 24.53 8.88 -8.92
CA LEU A 159 23.35 8.20 -9.47
C LEU A 159 23.56 6.69 -9.60
N LEU A 160 24.75 6.27 -10.07
CA LEU A 160 25.07 4.84 -10.23
C LEU A 160 25.08 4.10 -8.87
N LYS A 161 25.65 4.73 -7.83
CA LYS A 161 25.64 4.15 -6.48
C LYS A 161 24.21 4.07 -5.95
N ILE A 162 23.42 5.13 -6.10
CA ILE A 162 22.00 5.14 -5.67
C ILE A 162 21.22 4.06 -6.40
N ALA A 163 21.40 3.92 -7.72
CA ALA A 163 20.74 2.88 -8.51
C ALA A 163 21.12 1.49 -8.01
N ARG A 164 22.42 1.24 -7.81
CA ARG A 164 22.92 -0.04 -7.27
C ARG A 164 22.33 -0.35 -5.91
N ASP A 165 22.44 0.59 -4.96
CA ASP A 165 21.91 0.41 -3.59
C ASP A 165 20.38 0.17 -3.60
N THR A 166 19.68 0.80 -4.55
CA THR A 166 18.24 0.59 -4.74
C THR A 166 17.96 -0.82 -5.25
N VAL A 167 18.68 -1.27 -6.29
CA VAL A 167 18.53 -2.63 -6.82
C VAL A 167 18.84 -3.65 -5.74
N ASP A 168 19.97 -3.51 -5.04
CA ASP A 168 20.37 -4.43 -3.96
C ASP A 168 19.30 -4.50 -2.86
N SER A 169 18.65 -3.37 -2.56
CA SER A 169 17.56 -3.32 -1.58
C SER A 169 16.26 -3.97 -2.06
N LEU A 170 16.05 -4.05 -3.38
CA LEU A 170 14.85 -4.64 -3.99
C LEU A 170 15.04 -6.12 -4.35
N LEU A 171 16.29 -6.62 -4.44
CA LEU A 171 16.57 -8.03 -4.77
C LEU A 171 15.72 -9.04 -3.98
N PRO A 172 15.58 -8.92 -2.64
CA PRO A 172 14.74 -9.83 -1.89
C PRO A 172 13.25 -9.76 -2.28
N LEU A 173 12.73 -8.57 -2.65
CA LEU A 173 11.36 -8.42 -3.14
C LEU A 173 11.19 -9.07 -4.52
N ILE A 174 12.16 -8.88 -5.42
CA ILE A 174 12.19 -9.53 -6.74
C ILE A 174 12.23 -11.05 -6.58
N GLY A 175 13.07 -11.56 -5.69
CA GLY A 175 13.13 -12.99 -5.38
C GLY A 175 11.80 -13.55 -4.90
N MET A 176 11.12 -12.83 -4.00
CA MET A 176 9.78 -13.21 -3.55
C MET A 176 8.77 -13.22 -4.73
N MET A 177 8.80 -12.22 -5.61
CA MET A 177 7.91 -12.17 -6.78
C MET A 177 8.13 -13.35 -7.72
N VAL A 178 9.38 -13.78 -7.92
CA VAL A 178 9.70 -14.99 -8.71
C VAL A 178 9.10 -16.24 -8.08
N VAL A 179 9.26 -16.43 -6.76
CA VAL A 179 8.68 -17.57 -6.04
C VAL A 179 7.15 -17.57 -6.12
N VAL A 180 6.52 -16.40 -5.95
CA VAL A 180 5.06 -16.24 -6.13
C VAL A 180 4.64 -16.58 -7.56
N GLY A 181 5.41 -16.14 -8.56
CA GLY A 181 5.16 -16.48 -9.97
C GLY A 181 5.20 -17.99 -10.22
N ILE A 182 6.19 -18.68 -9.66
CA ILE A 182 6.31 -20.16 -9.75
C ILE A 182 5.10 -20.82 -9.08
N LEU A 183 4.68 -20.37 -7.89
CA LEU A 183 3.51 -20.91 -7.20
C LEU A 183 2.24 -20.74 -8.04
N VAL A 184 2.00 -19.55 -8.57
CA VAL A 184 0.84 -19.25 -9.43
C VAL A 184 0.85 -20.13 -10.68
N GLN A 185 2.01 -20.34 -11.29
CA GLN A 185 2.16 -21.20 -12.45
C GLN A 185 1.88 -22.67 -12.09
N ALA A 186 2.41 -23.16 -10.98
CA ALA A 186 2.14 -24.52 -10.49
C ALA A 186 0.65 -24.75 -10.23
N MET A 187 -0.03 -23.78 -9.60
CA MET A 187 -1.48 -23.84 -9.37
C MET A 187 -2.29 -23.79 -10.68
N SER A 188 -1.81 -23.09 -11.70
CA SER A 188 -2.44 -23.06 -13.00
C SER A 188 -2.31 -24.41 -13.71
N LEU A 189 -1.11 -25.01 -13.68
CA LEU A 189 -0.83 -26.32 -14.28
C LEU A 189 -1.53 -27.47 -13.56
N SER A 190 -1.67 -27.40 -12.23
CA SER A 190 -2.37 -28.40 -11.43
C SER A 190 -3.90 -28.31 -11.50
N GLY A 191 -4.44 -27.26 -12.13
CA GLY A 191 -5.90 -27.03 -12.21
C GLY A 191 -6.53 -26.49 -10.92
N VAL A 192 -5.76 -26.27 -9.86
CA VAL A 192 -6.27 -25.78 -8.56
C VAL A 192 -6.97 -24.43 -8.70
N ARG A 193 -6.47 -23.54 -9.56
CA ARG A 193 -7.12 -22.24 -9.84
C ARG A 193 -8.52 -22.44 -10.45
N GLY A 194 -8.67 -23.41 -11.34
CA GLY A 194 -9.96 -23.77 -11.93
C GLY A 194 -10.94 -24.31 -10.89
N LEU A 195 -10.46 -25.18 -9.99
CA LEU A 195 -11.27 -25.72 -8.89
C LEU A 195 -11.75 -24.60 -7.95
N ILE A 196 -10.88 -23.68 -7.57
CA ILE A 196 -11.26 -22.51 -6.76
C ILE A 196 -12.34 -21.70 -7.47
N SER A 197 -12.14 -21.37 -8.75
CA SER A 197 -13.12 -20.61 -9.54
C SER A 197 -14.47 -21.32 -9.62
N LEU A 198 -14.49 -22.62 -9.90
CA LEU A 198 -15.72 -23.42 -9.96
C LEU A 198 -16.45 -23.45 -8.62
N SER A 199 -15.71 -23.62 -7.52
CA SER A 199 -16.30 -23.64 -6.17
C SER A 199 -16.96 -22.33 -5.78
N VAL A 200 -16.44 -21.19 -6.27
CA VAL A 200 -16.93 -19.86 -5.93
C VAL A 200 -18.03 -19.38 -6.87
N VAL A 201 -18.03 -19.79 -8.15
CA VAL A 201 -19.03 -19.37 -9.16
C VAL A 201 -20.46 -19.73 -8.76
N THR A 202 -20.65 -20.87 -8.10
CA THR A 202 -21.97 -21.35 -7.65
C THR A 202 -22.52 -20.60 -6.44
N LEU A 203 -21.68 -19.85 -5.73
CA LEU A 203 -22.11 -19.13 -4.54
C LEU A 203 -22.89 -17.85 -4.88
N PRO A 204 -23.88 -17.48 -4.06
CA PRO A 204 -24.52 -16.16 -4.15
C PRO A 204 -23.49 -15.04 -3.96
N LEU A 205 -23.65 -13.94 -4.70
CA LEU A 205 -22.73 -12.80 -4.65
C LEU A 205 -22.55 -12.25 -3.23
N ALA A 206 -23.63 -12.14 -2.45
CA ALA A 206 -23.58 -11.67 -1.08
C ALA A 206 -22.70 -12.55 -0.17
N VAL A 207 -22.72 -13.89 -0.39
CA VAL A 207 -21.86 -14.82 0.35
C VAL A 207 -20.39 -14.62 -0.02
N ILE A 208 -20.11 -14.41 -1.31
CA ILE A 208 -18.76 -14.14 -1.80
C ILE A 208 -18.23 -12.85 -1.16
N ILE A 209 -18.99 -11.76 -1.25
CA ILE A 209 -18.60 -10.45 -0.69
C ILE A 209 -18.38 -10.58 0.83
N GLY A 210 -19.30 -11.21 1.56
CA GLY A 210 -19.15 -11.45 2.99
C GLY A 210 -17.92 -12.31 3.35
N ALA A 211 -17.62 -13.31 2.53
CA ALA A 211 -16.43 -14.16 2.72
C ALA A 211 -15.11 -13.37 2.47
N LEU A 212 -15.08 -12.45 1.51
CA LEU A 212 -13.91 -11.63 1.21
C LEU A 212 -13.48 -10.77 2.40
N PHE A 213 -14.44 -10.34 3.21
CA PHE A 213 -14.20 -9.57 4.43
C PHE A 213 -13.19 -10.25 5.38
N VAL A 214 -13.19 -11.57 5.39
CA VAL A 214 -12.30 -12.39 6.22
C VAL A 214 -11.17 -12.99 5.41
N ILE A 215 -11.48 -13.52 4.23
CA ILE A 215 -10.51 -14.31 3.43
C ILE A 215 -9.38 -13.43 2.91
N LEU A 216 -9.63 -12.20 2.46
CA LEU A 216 -8.59 -11.35 1.90
C LEU A 216 -7.56 -10.93 2.94
N PRO A 217 -7.93 -10.35 4.10
CA PRO A 217 -6.96 -10.06 5.15
C PRO A 217 -6.24 -11.31 5.67
N LEU A 218 -6.97 -12.42 5.84
CA LEU A 218 -6.36 -13.67 6.31
C LEU A 218 -5.33 -14.22 5.31
N SER A 219 -5.65 -14.20 4.02
CA SER A 219 -4.72 -14.63 2.97
C SER A 219 -3.43 -13.80 2.94
N GLU A 220 -3.55 -12.48 3.12
CA GLU A 220 -2.37 -11.62 3.21
C GLU A 220 -1.55 -11.92 4.45
N GLY A 221 -2.20 -12.11 5.60
CA GLY A 221 -1.54 -12.51 6.84
C GLY A 221 -0.77 -13.83 6.73
N LEU A 222 -1.22 -14.77 5.88
CA LEU A 222 -0.58 -16.06 5.68
C LEU A 222 0.51 -16.03 4.60
N VAL A 223 0.21 -15.47 3.43
CA VAL A 223 1.07 -15.60 2.24
C VAL A 223 1.52 -14.26 1.65
N GLN A 224 1.18 -13.15 2.27
CA GLN A 224 1.51 -11.78 1.85
C GLN A 224 1.09 -11.50 0.39
N TYR A 225 1.95 -10.84 -0.37
CA TYR A 225 1.69 -10.46 -1.76
C TYR A 225 1.25 -11.62 -2.67
N ALA A 226 1.52 -12.88 -2.30
CA ALA A 226 1.05 -14.04 -3.04
C ALA A 226 -0.48 -14.16 -3.03
N SER A 227 -1.14 -13.57 -2.03
CA SER A 227 -2.61 -13.54 -1.92
C SER A 227 -3.27 -12.91 -3.15
N ALA A 228 -2.67 -11.85 -3.71
CA ALA A 228 -3.24 -11.12 -4.85
C ALA A 228 -3.31 -11.95 -6.15
N PRO A 229 -2.24 -12.58 -6.65
CA PRO A 229 -2.36 -13.44 -7.84
C PRO A 229 -3.08 -14.76 -7.55
N LEU A 230 -3.03 -15.26 -6.31
CA LEU A 230 -3.69 -16.52 -5.90
C LEU A 230 -5.21 -16.40 -5.91
N LEU A 231 -5.74 -15.42 -5.19
CA LEU A 231 -7.18 -15.22 -5.01
C LEU A 231 -7.72 -14.11 -5.91
N GLY A 232 -6.95 -13.05 -6.14
CA GLY A 232 -7.41 -11.89 -6.88
C GLY A 232 -7.74 -12.22 -8.34
N VAL A 233 -6.93 -13.01 -9.01
CA VAL A 233 -7.18 -13.35 -10.42
C VAL A 233 -8.48 -14.13 -10.62
N PRO A 234 -8.74 -15.24 -9.91
CA PRO A 234 -10.02 -15.92 -9.99
C PRO A 234 -11.22 -15.06 -9.61
N LEU A 235 -11.06 -14.22 -8.57
CA LEU A 235 -12.13 -13.36 -8.09
C LEU A 235 -12.47 -12.24 -9.08
N ILE A 236 -11.47 -11.61 -9.72
CA ILE A 236 -11.71 -10.60 -10.74
C ILE A 236 -12.49 -11.18 -11.91
N LEU A 237 -12.10 -12.38 -12.39
CA LEU A 237 -12.81 -13.05 -13.46
C LEU A 237 -14.26 -13.37 -13.07
N LEU A 238 -14.46 -13.84 -11.83
CA LEU A 238 -15.79 -14.11 -11.30
C LEU A 238 -16.64 -12.84 -11.20
N PHE A 239 -16.11 -11.75 -10.65
CA PHE A 239 -16.84 -10.49 -10.53
C PHE A 239 -17.21 -9.92 -11.90
N ASN A 240 -16.30 -10.00 -12.87
CA ASN A 240 -16.59 -9.64 -14.24
C ASN A 240 -17.76 -10.48 -14.85
N MET A 241 -17.77 -11.79 -14.60
CA MET A 241 -18.87 -12.67 -15.03
C MET A 241 -20.20 -12.33 -14.33
N LYS A 242 -20.16 -11.79 -13.12
CA LYS A 242 -21.33 -11.32 -12.37
C LYS A 242 -21.75 -9.88 -12.72
N GLY A 243 -21.09 -9.24 -13.69
CA GLY A 243 -21.39 -7.87 -14.14
C GLY A 243 -20.83 -6.76 -13.26
N ILE A 244 -19.89 -7.07 -12.34
CA ILE A 244 -19.19 -6.07 -11.54
C ILE A 244 -17.97 -5.60 -12.31
N ASP A 245 -17.76 -4.27 -12.33
CA ASP A 245 -16.57 -3.67 -12.95
C ASP A 245 -15.28 -4.23 -12.31
N PRO A 246 -14.40 -4.86 -13.10
CA PRO A 246 -13.19 -5.49 -12.58
C PRO A 246 -12.20 -4.50 -11.97
N VAL A 247 -12.21 -3.21 -12.40
CA VAL A 247 -11.35 -2.17 -11.83
C VAL A 247 -11.83 -1.79 -10.44
N VAL A 248 -13.15 -1.68 -10.24
CA VAL A 248 -13.76 -1.40 -8.93
C VAL A 248 -13.50 -2.58 -7.99
N ALA A 249 -13.80 -3.81 -8.43
CA ALA A 249 -13.59 -5.02 -7.64
C ALA A 249 -12.11 -5.17 -7.21
N LEU A 250 -11.18 -4.99 -8.15
CA LEU A 250 -9.76 -5.06 -7.84
C LEU A 250 -9.31 -3.96 -6.89
N SER A 251 -9.83 -2.74 -7.05
CA SER A 251 -9.51 -1.62 -6.17
C SER A 251 -9.99 -1.88 -4.74
N ALA A 252 -11.18 -2.44 -4.58
CA ALA A 252 -11.72 -2.85 -3.28
C ALA A 252 -10.83 -3.92 -2.62
N MET A 253 -10.54 -4.99 -3.33
CA MET A 253 -9.66 -6.06 -2.82
C MET A 253 -8.26 -5.54 -2.47
N ALA A 254 -7.69 -4.64 -3.29
CA ALA A 254 -6.36 -4.10 -3.11
C ALA A 254 -6.22 -3.21 -1.85
N VAL A 255 -7.31 -2.70 -1.31
CA VAL A 255 -7.36 -1.97 -0.04
C VAL A 255 -7.56 -2.92 1.15
N MET A 256 -8.23 -4.06 0.93
CA MET A 256 -8.48 -5.05 1.98
C MET A 256 -7.23 -5.87 2.34
N TRP A 257 -6.42 -6.27 1.34
CA TRP A 257 -5.22 -7.10 1.58
C TRP A 257 -4.24 -6.49 2.59
N PRO A 258 -3.83 -5.21 2.50
CA PRO A 258 -2.85 -4.65 3.44
C PRO A 258 -3.27 -4.70 4.90
N LEU A 259 -4.57 -4.80 5.18
CA LEU A 259 -5.07 -4.95 6.54
C LEU A 259 -4.67 -6.28 7.16
N GLY A 260 -4.46 -7.30 6.33
CA GLY A 260 -3.97 -8.61 6.77
C GLY A 260 -2.56 -8.61 7.35
N ASP A 261 -1.75 -7.61 7.07
CA ASP A 261 -0.44 -7.45 7.68
C ASP A 261 -0.48 -7.27 9.22
N MET A 262 -1.65 -7.05 9.79
CA MET A 262 -1.84 -7.08 11.25
C MET A 262 -2.00 -8.49 11.82
N LEU A 263 -2.20 -9.51 10.98
CA LEU A 263 -2.43 -10.88 11.40
C LEU A 263 -1.12 -11.69 11.42
N PRO A 264 -0.93 -12.58 12.44
CA PRO A 264 0.14 -13.54 12.40
C PRO A 264 -0.05 -14.53 11.24
N PRO A 265 1.02 -15.12 10.70
CA PRO A 265 2.41 -15.07 11.17
C PRO A 265 3.23 -13.92 10.64
N THR A 266 2.78 -13.18 9.61
CA THR A 266 3.64 -12.24 8.89
C THR A 266 3.93 -10.98 9.69
N LEU A 267 2.93 -10.26 10.18
CA LEU A 267 3.05 -9.06 11.04
C LEU A 267 4.09 -8.03 10.56
N VAL A 268 4.35 -7.93 9.25
CA VAL A 268 5.51 -7.20 8.75
C VAL A 268 5.37 -5.71 8.98
N VAL A 269 4.22 -5.13 8.61
CA VAL A 269 3.97 -3.69 8.78
C VAL A 269 3.78 -3.35 10.26
N VAL A 270 3.15 -4.24 11.03
CA VAL A 270 3.00 -4.06 12.49
C VAL A 270 4.35 -4.02 13.19
N ARG A 271 5.26 -4.95 12.85
CA ARG A 271 6.62 -4.95 13.43
C ARG A 271 7.36 -3.65 13.11
N ALA A 272 7.25 -3.18 11.88
CA ALA A 272 7.85 -1.91 11.49
C ALA A 272 7.21 -0.72 12.23
N ALA A 273 5.90 -0.71 12.40
CA ALA A 273 5.20 0.33 13.19
C ALA A 273 5.61 0.31 14.67
N VAL A 274 5.74 -0.88 15.25
CA VAL A 274 6.23 -1.08 16.62
C VAL A 274 7.66 -0.54 16.79
N MET A 275 8.55 -0.85 15.84
CA MET A 275 9.93 -0.33 15.88
C MET A 275 9.99 1.21 15.81
N VAL A 276 9.13 1.83 15.02
CA VAL A 276 9.09 3.29 14.86
C VAL A 276 8.51 3.98 16.09
N THR A 277 7.49 3.38 16.72
CA THR A 277 6.79 3.98 17.87
C THR A 277 7.39 3.63 19.21
N GLY A 278 8.29 2.64 19.27
CA GLY A 278 8.81 2.11 20.52
C GLY A 278 7.72 1.47 21.39
N TYR A 279 6.66 0.95 20.77
CA TYR A 279 5.61 0.22 21.46
C TYR A 279 6.07 -1.20 21.81
N ASP A 280 5.76 -1.66 23.01
CA ASP A 280 6.11 -3.03 23.40
C ASP A 280 5.17 -4.02 22.71
N GLY A 281 5.75 -4.86 21.84
CA GLY A 281 5.02 -5.87 21.07
C GLY A 281 4.32 -6.95 21.94
N ALA A 282 4.66 -7.07 23.22
CA ALA A 282 3.96 -7.95 24.14
C ALA A 282 2.49 -7.54 24.34
N TYR A 283 2.16 -6.29 24.07
CA TYR A 283 0.79 -5.75 24.17
C TYR A 283 0.02 -5.79 22.85
N TYR A 284 0.26 -6.78 22.00
CA TYR A 284 -0.44 -6.96 20.71
C TYR A 284 -1.96 -6.84 20.82
N ARG A 285 -2.56 -7.31 21.92
CA ARG A 285 -4.00 -7.17 22.17
C ARG A 285 -4.48 -5.72 22.20
N GLY A 286 -3.71 -4.80 22.78
CA GLY A 286 -4.02 -3.37 22.81
C GLY A 286 -4.00 -2.77 21.41
N PHE A 287 -2.97 -3.10 20.63
CA PHE A 287 -2.86 -2.72 19.22
C PHE A 287 -4.06 -3.22 18.40
N VAL A 288 -4.41 -4.51 18.51
CA VAL A 288 -5.55 -5.10 17.75
C VAL A 288 -6.86 -4.40 18.13
N ARG A 289 -7.11 -4.17 19.44
CA ARG A 289 -8.30 -3.44 19.88
C ARG A 289 -8.38 -2.03 19.30
N ALA A 290 -7.26 -1.32 19.25
CA ALA A 290 -7.21 0.02 18.67
C ALA A 290 -7.46 0.00 17.16
N THR A 291 -6.92 -1.00 16.46
CA THR A 291 -6.98 -1.11 14.98
C THR A 291 -8.31 -1.68 14.49
N LEU A 292 -8.99 -2.48 15.30
CA LEU A 292 -10.15 -3.28 14.88
C LEU A 292 -11.27 -2.43 14.26
N VAL A 293 -11.69 -1.36 14.93
CA VAL A 293 -12.82 -0.53 14.46
C VAL A 293 -12.51 0.15 13.12
N PRO A 294 -11.40 0.89 12.96
CA PRO A 294 -11.07 1.46 11.66
C PRO A 294 -10.81 0.40 10.59
N ALA A 295 -10.22 -0.76 10.93
CA ALA A 295 -10.03 -1.84 9.97
C ALA A 295 -11.38 -2.42 9.48
N LEU A 296 -12.31 -2.67 10.38
CA LEU A 296 -13.67 -3.12 10.01
C LEU A 296 -14.40 -2.08 9.17
N PHE A 297 -14.22 -0.80 9.47
CA PHE A 297 -14.80 0.27 8.64
C PHE A 297 -14.22 0.29 7.23
N ILE A 298 -12.89 0.16 7.09
CA ILE A 298 -12.23 0.10 5.79
C ILE A 298 -12.72 -1.13 5.00
N LEU A 299 -12.81 -2.28 5.66
CA LEU A 299 -13.34 -3.49 5.04
C LEU A 299 -14.79 -3.28 4.57
N ALA A 300 -15.65 -2.70 5.40
CA ALA A 300 -17.04 -2.43 5.06
C ALA A 300 -17.19 -1.39 3.93
N LEU A 301 -16.30 -0.39 3.88
CA LEU A 301 -16.28 0.60 2.81
C LEU A 301 -15.85 -0.02 1.46
N SER A 302 -15.06 -1.09 1.51
CA SER A 302 -14.51 -1.78 0.34
C SER A 302 -15.41 -2.90 -0.17
N THR A 303 -16.45 -3.29 0.56
CA THR A 303 -17.47 -4.28 0.16
C THR A 303 -18.70 -3.63 -0.43
#